data_ebd0f6556bac2f782aeccec9843c42fe
#
_entry.id   ebd0f6556bac2f782aeccec9843c42fe
#
_cell.length_a   1.000
_cell.length_b   1.000
_cell.length_c   1.000
_cell.angle_alpha   90.00
_cell.angle_beta   90.00
_cell.angle_gamma   90.00
#
_symmetry.space_group_name_H-M   'P 1'
#
loop_
_entity.id
_entity.type
_entity.pdbx_description
1 polymer ?
#
loop_
_entity_poly.entity_id
_entity_poly.type
_entity_poly.pdbx_seq_one_letter_code
_entity_poly.pdbx_strand_id
1 'polypeptide(L)'
;RRLALKTLVDLSVTAPGKKGSKLGFQVPSAEYILDSFGNCRTVDNGNASRYGKYTELQFAENGKLMGAKTLDYYLQKNRLIGHGANERNFHIFYYLVAGATEEEKEFLHIRDTEFKYLGGGRAHKDAAKEDSAKFQRIKQAFKNVGLSKRQVASICQVLAAILHLGNVEFYQDRHRTQDSASVRNPEVLHLVANFLGTDPKALEESLTYKTKMIKNEV
;
A
#
# COMPACT_ATOMS: atom_id res chain seq x y z
N ARG A 1 -9.68 17.67 7.60
CA ARG A 1 -9.37 17.83 6.18
C ARG A 1 -10.35 17.07 5.28
N ARG A 2 -10.57 15.77 5.52
CA ARG A 2 -11.46 14.90 4.73
C ARG A 2 -12.91 15.43 4.67
N LEU A 3 -13.45 15.91 5.79
CA LEU A 3 -14.79 16.52 5.86
C LEU A 3 -14.85 17.81 5.01
N ALA A 4 -13.86 18.69 5.16
CA ALA A 4 -13.79 19.93 4.40
C ALA A 4 -13.71 19.69 2.88
N LEU A 5 -12.85 18.74 2.45
CA LEU A 5 -12.75 18.37 1.04
C LEU A 5 -14.08 17.82 0.52
N LYS A 6 -14.73 16.94 1.27
CA LYS A 6 -16.04 16.40 0.91
C LYS A 6 -17.07 17.53 0.78
N THR A 7 -17.15 18.44 1.73
CA THR A 7 -18.07 19.58 1.69
C THR A 7 -17.84 20.48 0.47
N LEU A 8 -16.58 20.80 0.15
CA LEU A 8 -16.25 21.58 -1.05
C LEU A 8 -16.67 20.88 -2.33
N VAL A 9 -16.43 19.58 -2.44
CA VAL A 9 -16.84 18.77 -3.59
C VAL A 9 -18.37 18.72 -3.68
N ASP A 10 -19.08 18.44 -2.58
CA ASP A 10 -20.54 18.35 -2.54
C ASP A 10 -21.18 19.70 -2.97
N LEU A 11 -20.68 20.83 -2.45
CA LEU A 11 -21.17 22.16 -2.82
C LEU A 11 -20.94 22.51 -4.30
N SER A 12 -19.83 22.05 -4.88
CA SER A 12 -19.46 22.31 -6.27
C SER A 12 -20.21 21.44 -7.29
N VAL A 13 -20.80 20.33 -6.85
CA VAL A 13 -21.47 19.34 -7.71
C VAL A 13 -22.99 19.50 -7.68
N THR A 14 -23.56 20.14 -6.67
CA THR A 14 -24.99 20.28 -6.41
C THR A 14 -25.66 21.45 -7.15
N ALA A 15 -25.28 21.74 -8.40
CA ALA A 15 -26.10 22.62 -9.21
C ALA A 15 -27.46 21.94 -9.52
N PRO A 16 -28.62 22.60 -9.24
CA PRO A 16 -29.94 22.01 -9.46
C PRO A 16 -30.12 21.54 -10.91
N GLY A 17 -30.53 20.29 -11.10
CA GLY A 17 -30.92 19.77 -12.42
C GLY A 17 -29.83 19.06 -13.24
N LYS A 18 -28.61 18.87 -12.74
CA LYS A 18 -27.57 18.10 -13.45
C LYS A 18 -27.18 16.84 -12.68
N LYS A 19 -27.06 15.69 -13.40
CA LYS A 19 -26.42 14.47 -12.86
C LYS A 19 -25.07 14.88 -12.27
N GLY A 20 -24.80 14.45 -11.02
CA GLY A 20 -23.58 14.80 -10.29
C GLY A 20 -22.33 14.57 -11.14
N SER A 21 -21.39 15.50 -11.06
CA SER A 21 -20.12 15.39 -11.77
C SER A 21 -19.41 14.09 -11.39
N LYS A 22 -18.82 13.40 -12.36
CA LYS A 22 -17.98 12.23 -12.15
C LYS A 22 -16.92 12.46 -11.05
N LEU A 23 -16.40 13.69 -10.98
CA LEU A 23 -15.45 14.13 -9.95
C LEU A 23 -16.01 14.07 -8.52
N GLY A 24 -17.32 14.23 -8.35
CA GLY A 24 -17.98 14.08 -7.03
C GLY A 24 -17.78 12.71 -6.39
N PHE A 25 -17.60 11.67 -7.19
CA PHE A 25 -17.29 10.31 -6.72
C PHE A 25 -15.80 10.01 -6.76
N GLN A 26 -15.09 10.53 -7.76
CA GLN A 26 -13.66 10.24 -7.96
C GLN A 26 -12.79 10.88 -6.88
N VAL A 27 -13.00 12.15 -6.52
CA VAL A 27 -12.17 12.84 -5.54
C VAL A 27 -12.24 12.18 -4.15
N PRO A 28 -13.43 11.90 -3.57
CA PRO A 28 -13.51 11.17 -2.30
C PRO A 28 -12.95 9.74 -2.37
N SER A 29 -13.06 9.08 -3.54
CA SER A 29 -12.51 7.74 -3.74
C SER A 29 -10.98 7.77 -3.80
N ALA A 30 -10.38 8.72 -4.50
CA ALA A 30 -8.94 8.93 -4.53
C ALA A 30 -8.38 9.22 -3.13
N GLU A 31 -9.05 10.09 -2.35
CA GLU A 31 -8.69 10.36 -0.95
C GLU A 31 -8.72 9.08 -0.10
N TYR A 32 -9.74 8.25 -0.26
CA TYR A 32 -9.84 7.01 0.50
C TYR A 32 -8.74 6.01 0.14
N ILE A 33 -8.38 5.92 -1.14
CA ILE A 33 -7.24 5.10 -1.61
C ILE A 33 -5.95 5.60 -0.96
N LEU A 34 -5.62 6.88 -1.11
CA LEU A 34 -4.40 7.47 -0.58
C LEU A 34 -4.28 7.31 0.94
N ASP A 35 -5.38 7.52 1.68
CA ASP A 35 -5.41 7.30 3.13
C ASP A 35 -5.17 5.82 3.48
N SER A 36 -5.69 4.88 2.69
CA SER A 36 -5.47 3.45 2.94
C SER A 36 -4.02 3.03 2.74
N PHE A 37 -3.31 3.64 1.79
CA PHE A 37 -1.90 3.37 1.50
C PHE A 37 -0.93 4.15 2.40
N GLY A 38 -1.31 5.35 2.84
CA GLY A 38 -0.41 6.26 3.53
C GLY A 38 -0.72 6.48 5.02
N ASN A 39 -1.84 5.96 5.54
CA ASN A 39 -2.19 6.07 6.95
C ASN A 39 -2.06 4.71 7.65
N CYS A 40 -1.92 4.78 8.97
CA CYS A 40 -1.83 3.63 9.85
C CYS A 40 -2.57 3.89 11.16
N ARG A 41 -2.68 2.86 12.00
CA ARG A 41 -3.08 3.01 13.39
C ARG A 41 -1.84 3.24 14.25
N THR A 42 -1.87 4.33 15.02
CA THR A 42 -0.93 4.61 16.12
C THR A 42 -1.64 4.47 17.48
N VAL A 43 -0.89 4.59 18.57
CA VAL A 43 -1.44 4.56 19.92
C VAL A 43 -2.49 5.66 20.11
N ASP A 44 -2.23 6.86 19.60
CA ASP A 44 -3.07 8.05 19.82
C ASP A 44 -4.15 8.23 18.75
N ASN A 45 -3.96 7.64 17.56
CA ASN A 45 -4.86 7.87 16.42
C ASN A 45 -5.03 6.62 15.57
N GLY A 46 -6.28 6.14 15.49
CA GLY A 46 -6.64 4.98 14.66
C GLY A 46 -6.46 5.17 13.14
N ASN A 47 -6.23 6.41 12.67
CA ASN A 47 -6.04 6.76 11.26
C ASN A 47 -5.01 7.88 11.09
N ALA A 48 -3.80 7.68 11.58
CA ALA A 48 -2.70 8.63 11.54
C ALA A 48 -2.06 8.67 10.15
N SER A 49 -2.02 9.86 9.52
CA SER A 49 -1.31 10.06 8.26
C SER A 49 0.21 9.94 8.47
N ARG A 50 0.86 9.15 7.63
CA ARG A 50 2.31 8.91 7.63
C ARG A 50 3.02 9.52 6.43
N TYR A 51 2.38 10.46 5.77
CA TYR A 51 2.89 11.20 4.61
C TYR A 51 2.31 12.61 4.57
N GLY A 52 2.97 13.50 3.87
CA GLY A 52 2.43 14.81 3.51
C GLY A 52 1.57 14.70 2.26
N LYS A 53 0.53 15.50 2.16
CA LYS A 53 -0.35 15.55 1.00
C LYS A 53 -0.83 16.99 0.76
N TYR A 54 -0.68 17.45 -0.47
CA TYR A 54 -1.25 18.68 -0.98
C TYR A 54 -2.29 18.35 -2.03
N THR A 55 -3.51 18.86 -1.86
CA THR A 55 -4.61 18.65 -2.82
C THR A 55 -5.06 19.99 -3.37
N GLU A 56 -5.00 20.13 -4.66
CA GLU A 56 -5.46 21.28 -5.45
C GLU A 56 -6.81 20.92 -6.08
N LEU A 57 -7.81 21.77 -5.89
CA LEU A 57 -9.10 21.68 -6.54
C LEU A 57 -9.22 22.80 -7.57
N GLN A 58 -9.56 22.46 -8.79
CA GLN A 58 -9.70 23.38 -9.89
C GLN A 58 -11.19 23.65 -10.17
N PHE A 59 -11.58 24.90 -10.09
CA PHE A 59 -12.96 25.35 -10.31
C PHE A 59 -13.07 26.24 -11.54
N ALA A 60 -14.17 26.11 -12.26
CA ALA A 60 -14.55 27.08 -13.27
C ALA A 60 -15.11 28.36 -12.61
N GLU A 61 -15.22 29.45 -13.34
CA GLU A 61 -15.74 30.74 -12.85
C GLU A 61 -17.12 30.63 -12.19
N ASN A 62 -17.96 29.71 -12.64
CA ASN A 62 -19.29 29.44 -12.07
C ASN A 62 -19.24 28.49 -10.85
N GLY A 63 -18.09 28.26 -10.24
CA GLY A 63 -17.89 27.41 -9.06
C GLY A 63 -17.99 25.91 -9.30
N LYS A 64 -18.08 25.45 -10.57
CA LYS A 64 -18.11 24.03 -10.90
C LYS A 64 -16.73 23.40 -10.78
N LEU A 65 -16.62 22.27 -10.07
CA LEU A 65 -15.38 21.49 -9.99
C LEU A 65 -15.02 20.90 -11.37
N MET A 66 -13.84 21.28 -11.87
CA MET A 66 -13.31 20.86 -13.17
C MET A 66 -12.22 19.81 -13.06
N GLY A 67 -11.47 19.80 -11.97
CA GLY A 67 -10.37 18.86 -11.75
C GLY A 67 -9.90 18.84 -10.31
N ALA A 68 -9.10 17.82 -9.99
CA ALA A 68 -8.38 17.73 -8.74
C ALA A 68 -6.99 17.14 -9.00
N LYS A 69 -5.97 17.68 -8.34
CA LYS A 69 -4.60 17.17 -8.38
C LYS A 69 -4.12 16.97 -6.96
N THR A 70 -3.52 15.81 -6.71
CA THR A 70 -2.90 15.52 -5.41
C THR A 70 -1.42 15.25 -5.60
N LEU A 71 -0.60 15.88 -4.75
CA LEU A 71 0.83 15.60 -4.60
C LEU A 71 1.04 15.01 -3.22
N ASP A 72 1.78 13.92 -3.17
CA ASP A 72 2.19 13.25 -1.94
C ASP A 72 3.71 13.39 -1.76
N TYR A 73 4.17 13.42 -0.51
CA TYR A 73 5.58 13.56 -0.16
C TYR A 73 5.87 13.02 1.23
N TYR A 74 7.13 12.68 1.48
CA TYR A 74 7.64 12.23 2.77
C TYR A 74 6.90 11.03 3.38
N LEU A 75 6.62 9.98 2.57
CA LEU A 75 6.08 8.74 3.11
C LEU A 75 7.07 8.13 4.12
N GLN A 76 6.59 7.82 5.32
CA GLN A 76 7.36 7.16 6.37
C GLN A 76 7.64 5.69 6.00
N LYS A 77 8.59 5.44 5.09
CA LYS A 77 8.90 4.10 4.56
C LYS A 77 9.39 3.13 5.64
N ASN A 78 10.11 3.63 6.65
CA ASN A 78 10.62 2.81 7.75
C ASN A 78 9.52 2.20 8.63
N ARG A 79 8.29 2.72 8.61
CA ARG A 79 7.14 2.08 9.27
C ARG A 79 6.85 0.69 8.73
N LEU A 80 7.16 0.44 7.46
CA LEU A 80 6.95 -0.86 6.83
C LEU A 80 7.72 -1.98 7.57
N ILE A 81 8.97 -1.71 7.91
CA ILE A 81 9.88 -2.69 8.52
C ILE A 81 9.71 -2.81 10.04
N GLY A 82 9.03 -1.86 10.68
CA GLY A 82 8.78 -1.90 12.12
C GLY A 82 7.87 -0.78 12.59
N HIS A 83 7.03 -1.11 13.56
CA HIS A 83 6.14 -0.17 14.24
C HIS A 83 6.06 -0.50 15.73
N GLY A 84 5.62 0.46 16.55
CA GLY A 84 5.51 0.30 17.99
C GLY A 84 4.51 -0.78 18.42
N ALA A 85 4.65 -1.25 19.67
CA ALA A 85 3.65 -2.12 20.27
C ALA A 85 2.27 -1.45 20.27
N ASN A 86 1.22 -2.21 19.98
CA ASN A 86 -0.16 -1.73 19.84
C ASN A 86 -0.43 -0.79 18.64
N GLU A 87 0.55 -0.58 17.78
CA GLU A 87 0.39 0.10 16.50
C GLU A 87 0.20 -0.91 15.36
N ARG A 88 -0.16 -0.41 14.17
CA ARG A 88 -0.27 -1.22 12.95
C ARG A 88 0.58 -0.59 11.85
N ASN A 89 0.95 -1.39 10.89
CA ASN A 89 1.51 -0.95 9.62
C ASN A 89 0.45 -0.21 8.78
N PHE A 90 0.75 0.17 7.56
CA PHE A 90 -0.22 0.82 6.66
C PHE A 90 -1.48 -0.01 6.50
N HIS A 91 -2.63 0.64 6.50
CA HIS A 91 -3.93 -0.01 6.51
C HIS A 91 -4.15 -0.98 5.36
N ILE A 92 -3.64 -0.64 4.17
CA ILE A 92 -3.90 -1.41 2.95
C ILE A 92 -3.46 -2.87 3.06
N PHE A 93 -2.39 -3.17 3.77
CA PHE A 93 -1.89 -4.53 3.94
C PHE A 93 -2.88 -5.40 4.73
N TYR A 94 -3.43 -4.88 5.81
CA TYR A 94 -4.44 -5.59 6.61
C TYR A 94 -5.75 -5.75 5.85
N TYR A 95 -6.15 -4.73 5.08
CA TYR A 95 -7.34 -4.79 4.24
C TYR A 95 -7.21 -5.88 3.18
N LEU A 96 -6.05 -5.97 2.52
CA LEU A 96 -5.77 -7.01 1.52
C LEU A 96 -5.86 -8.41 2.15
N VAL A 97 -5.12 -8.66 3.22
CA VAL A 97 -5.06 -9.99 3.85
C VAL A 97 -6.42 -10.44 4.38
N ALA A 98 -7.20 -9.51 4.96
CA ALA A 98 -8.52 -9.83 5.51
C ALA A 98 -9.62 -9.91 4.45
N GLY A 99 -9.52 -9.15 3.36
CA GLY A 99 -10.64 -8.94 2.43
C GLY A 99 -10.47 -9.49 1.02
N ALA A 100 -9.31 -10.07 0.68
CA ALA A 100 -9.12 -10.79 -0.57
C ALA A 100 -10.05 -12.02 -0.65
N THR A 101 -10.53 -12.35 -1.85
CA THR A 101 -11.28 -13.60 -2.07
C THR A 101 -10.37 -14.81 -1.87
N GLU A 102 -10.95 -16.01 -1.74
CA GLU A 102 -10.13 -17.21 -1.55
C GLU A 102 -9.23 -17.48 -2.75
N GLU A 103 -9.70 -17.22 -3.97
CA GLU A 103 -8.90 -17.32 -5.18
C GLU A 103 -7.77 -16.27 -5.22
N GLU A 104 -8.07 -15.02 -4.77
CA GLU A 104 -7.05 -13.98 -4.65
C GLU A 104 -6.00 -14.36 -3.59
N LYS A 105 -6.41 -14.91 -2.45
CA LYS A 105 -5.50 -15.35 -1.38
C LYS A 105 -4.59 -16.49 -1.85
N GLU A 106 -5.12 -17.43 -2.59
CA GLU A 106 -4.37 -18.54 -3.17
C GLU A 106 -3.34 -18.03 -4.18
N PHE A 107 -3.77 -17.21 -5.15
CA PHE A 107 -2.90 -16.62 -6.16
C PHE A 107 -1.79 -15.75 -5.57
N LEU A 108 -2.10 -14.98 -4.52
CA LEU A 108 -1.15 -14.09 -3.85
C LEU A 108 -0.31 -14.80 -2.77
N HIS A 109 -0.55 -16.10 -2.54
CA HIS A 109 0.10 -16.89 -1.47
C HIS A 109 -0.03 -16.25 -0.08
N ILE A 110 -1.18 -15.60 0.21
CA ILE A 110 -1.43 -14.93 1.49
C ILE A 110 -2.40 -15.70 2.39
N ARG A 111 -2.90 -16.86 1.96
CA ARG A 111 -3.67 -17.77 2.80
C ARG A 111 -2.72 -18.38 3.85
N ASP A 112 -3.11 -18.39 5.09
CA ASP A 112 -2.37 -19.02 6.20
C ASP A 112 -0.91 -18.55 6.36
N THR A 113 -0.49 -17.47 5.70
CA THR A 113 0.85 -16.92 5.79
C THR A 113 0.90 -15.85 6.87
N GLU A 114 1.81 -16.00 7.83
CA GLU A 114 2.14 -14.96 8.79
C GLU A 114 3.17 -14.00 8.17
N PHE A 115 2.92 -12.69 8.28
CA PHE A 115 3.79 -11.66 7.74
C PHE A 115 4.48 -10.89 8.85
N LYS A 116 5.82 -10.88 8.85
CA LYS A 116 6.64 -10.14 9.82
C LYS A 116 6.27 -8.65 9.85
N TYR A 117 5.97 -8.05 8.70
CA TYR A 117 5.60 -6.63 8.61
C TYR A 117 4.22 -6.30 9.22
N LEU A 118 3.36 -7.28 9.46
CA LEU A 118 2.06 -7.04 10.07
C LEU A 118 2.07 -7.22 11.60
N GLY A 119 3.14 -7.80 12.13
CA GLY A 119 3.24 -8.14 13.55
C GLY A 119 2.27 -9.27 13.96
N GLY A 120 2.68 -10.14 14.86
CA GLY A 120 1.90 -11.30 15.31
C GLY A 120 0.87 -11.02 16.42
N GLY A 121 0.44 -9.76 16.62
CA GLY A 121 -0.37 -9.38 17.77
C GLY A 121 -1.89 -9.57 17.59
N ARG A 122 -2.63 -9.66 18.73
CA ARG A 122 -4.12 -9.72 18.79
C ARG A 122 -4.80 -8.59 17.99
N ALA A 123 -4.21 -7.39 17.95
CA ALA A 123 -4.73 -6.24 17.23
C ALA A 123 -5.00 -6.49 15.72
N HIS A 124 -4.38 -7.53 15.15
CA HIS A 124 -4.60 -7.95 13.78
C HIS A 124 -5.88 -8.80 13.64
N LYS A 125 -6.11 -9.75 14.54
CA LYS A 125 -7.24 -10.69 14.46
C LYS A 125 -8.59 -10.03 14.80
N ASP A 126 -8.60 -9.15 15.78
CA ASP A 126 -9.83 -8.49 16.25
C ASP A 126 -10.44 -7.54 15.22
N ALA A 127 -9.65 -6.97 14.33
CA ALA A 127 -10.10 -6.03 13.29
C ALA A 127 -10.39 -6.70 11.92
N ALA A 128 -10.22 -8.00 11.77
CA ALA A 128 -10.26 -8.67 10.45
C ALA A 128 -11.61 -8.47 9.72
N LYS A 129 -12.74 -8.52 10.43
CA LYS A 129 -14.07 -8.31 9.83
C LYS A 129 -14.23 -6.87 9.29
N GLU A 130 -13.76 -5.89 10.05
CA GLU A 130 -13.79 -4.49 9.65
C GLU A 130 -12.82 -4.22 8.49
N ASP A 131 -11.63 -4.79 8.54
CA ASP A 131 -10.61 -4.68 7.48
C ASP A 131 -11.10 -5.29 6.16
N SER A 132 -11.80 -6.44 6.22
CA SER A 132 -12.42 -7.05 5.04
C SER A 132 -13.46 -6.13 4.40
N ALA A 133 -14.35 -5.52 5.19
CA ALA A 133 -15.32 -4.56 4.68
C ALA A 133 -14.64 -3.32 4.06
N LYS A 134 -13.56 -2.85 4.66
CA LYS A 134 -12.75 -1.74 4.14
C LYS A 134 -12.08 -2.11 2.82
N PHE A 135 -11.64 -3.35 2.63
CA PHE A 135 -11.09 -3.80 1.36
C PHE A 135 -12.12 -3.78 0.22
N GLN A 136 -13.35 -4.21 0.48
CA GLN A 136 -14.42 -4.10 -0.52
C GLN A 136 -14.68 -2.64 -0.91
N ARG A 137 -14.62 -1.74 0.06
CA ARG A 137 -14.72 -0.30 -0.20
C ARG A 137 -13.55 0.23 -1.02
N ILE A 138 -12.32 -0.28 -0.81
CA ILE A 138 -11.14 0.06 -1.64
C ILE A 138 -11.35 -0.43 -3.08
N LYS A 139 -11.80 -1.67 -3.29
CA LYS A 139 -12.11 -2.18 -4.63
C LYS A 139 -13.12 -1.29 -5.37
N GLN A 140 -14.17 -0.84 -4.66
CA GLN A 140 -15.13 0.12 -5.23
C GLN A 140 -14.47 1.49 -5.52
N ALA A 141 -13.59 1.98 -4.65
CA ALA A 141 -12.86 3.24 -4.86
C ALA A 141 -11.94 3.16 -6.09
N PHE A 142 -11.21 2.07 -6.29
CA PHE A 142 -10.43 1.82 -7.50
C PHE A 142 -11.27 1.89 -8.77
N LYS A 143 -12.46 1.26 -8.76
CA LYS A 143 -13.40 1.33 -9.88
C LYS A 143 -13.88 2.76 -10.14
N ASN A 144 -14.19 3.52 -9.09
CA ASN A 144 -14.66 4.90 -9.19
C ASN A 144 -13.63 5.84 -9.83
N VAL A 145 -12.33 5.65 -9.52
CA VAL A 145 -11.23 6.42 -10.14
C VAL A 145 -10.86 5.91 -11.53
N GLY A 146 -11.45 4.81 -11.98
CA GLY A 146 -11.29 4.31 -13.36
C GLY A 146 -10.21 3.23 -13.53
N LEU A 147 -9.69 2.63 -12.45
CA LEU A 147 -8.76 1.51 -12.56
C LEU A 147 -9.46 0.25 -13.07
N SER A 148 -8.83 -0.41 -14.04
CA SER A 148 -9.26 -1.70 -14.56
C SER A 148 -9.00 -2.83 -13.56
N LYS A 149 -9.73 -3.96 -13.70
CA LYS A 149 -9.51 -5.16 -12.88
C LYS A 149 -8.06 -5.64 -12.94
N ARG A 150 -7.40 -5.57 -14.11
CA ARG A 150 -6.01 -5.96 -14.30
C ARG A 150 -5.06 -5.06 -13.48
N GLN A 151 -5.27 -3.74 -13.50
CA GLN A 151 -4.48 -2.81 -12.71
C GLN A 151 -4.66 -3.05 -11.21
N VAL A 152 -5.89 -3.32 -10.75
CA VAL A 152 -6.16 -3.65 -9.34
C VAL A 152 -5.45 -4.95 -8.94
N ALA A 153 -5.50 -5.99 -9.79
CA ALA A 153 -4.78 -7.23 -9.56
C ALA A 153 -3.26 -7.00 -9.46
N SER A 154 -2.67 -6.19 -10.36
CA SER A 154 -1.25 -5.83 -10.28
C SER A 154 -0.91 -5.08 -8.99
N ILE A 155 -1.77 -4.17 -8.53
CA ILE A 155 -1.59 -3.48 -7.24
C ILE A 155 -1.58 -4.49 -6.09
N CYS A 156 -2.54 -5.42 -6.05
CA CYS A 156 -2.59 -6.46 -5.02
C CYS A 156 -1.36 -7.37 -5.06
N GLN A 157 -0.87 -7.70 -6.26
CA GLN A 157 0.35 -8.50 -6.45
C GLN A 157 1.59 -7.79 -5.90
N VAL A 158 1.76 -6.49 -6.16
CA VAL A 158 2.87 -5.70 -5.59
C VAL A 158 2.77 -5.61 -4.06
N LEU A 159 1.56 -5.43 -3.50
CA LEU A 159 1.36 -5.43 -2.05
C LEU A 159 1.72 -6.79 -1.42
N ALA A 160 1.34 -7.88 -2.06
CA ALA A 160 1.71 -9.23 -1.62
C ALA A 160 3.23 -9.44 -1.73
N ALA A 161 3.86 -9.01 -2.83
CA ALA A 161 5.32 -9.06 -2.97
C ALA A 161 6.04 -8.34 -1.82
N ILE A 162 5.58 -7.16 -1.42
CA ILE A 162 6.12 -6.40 -0.28
C ILE A 162 5.99 -7.20 1.03
N LEU A 163 4.83 -7.81 1.27
CA LEU A 163 4.60 -8.61 2.47
C LEU A 163 5.50 -9.84 2.51
N HIS A 164 5.63 -10.58 1.40
CA HIS A 164 6.52 -11.74 1.29
C HIS A 164 7.99 -11.33 1.41
N LEU A 165 8.38 -10.19 0.84
CA LEU A 165 9.74 -9.66 0.98
C LEU A 165 10.14 -9.49 2.44
N GLY A 166 9.21 -9.07 3.31
CA GLY A 166 9.42 -9.01 4.76
C GLY A 166 9.69 -10.36 5.42
N ASN A 167 9.28 -11.45 4.78
CA ASN A 167 9.50 -12.80 5.26
C ASN A 167 10.80 -13.44 4.75
N VAL A 168 11.53 -12.80 3.84
CA VAL A 168 12.86 -13.26 3.42
C VAL A 168 13.79 -13.26 4.62
N GLU A 169 14.53 -14.34 4.78
CA GLU A 169 15.48 -14.56 5.86
C GLU A 169 16.90 -14.62 5.33
N PHE A 170 17.81 -13.99 6.06
CA PHE A 170 19.22 -13.94 5.70
C PHE A 170 20.05 -14.69 6.74
N TYR A 171 21.17 -15.26 6.28
CA TYR A 171 22.19 -15.82 7.15
C TYR A 171 23.59 -15.39 6.66
N GLN A 172 24.54 -15.38 7.57
CA GLN A 172 25.93 -15.09 7.22
C GLN A 172 26.57 -16.34 6.63
N ASP A 173 27.06 -16.24 5.39
CA ASP A 173 27.79 -17.33 4.74
C ASP A 173 29.29 -17.25 5.13
N ARG A 174 29.66 -18.01 6.15
CA ARG A 174 31.04 -18.05 6.68
C ARG A 174 32.05 -18.68 5.71
N HIS A 175 31.58 -19.30 4.62
CA HIS A 175 32.45 -19.97 3.65
C HIS A 175 32.90 -19.05 2.49
N ARG A 176 32.25 -17.91 2.30
CA ARG A 176 32.57 -16.98 1.20
C ARG A 176 33.50 -15.84 1.63
N THR A 177 33.01 -14.97 2.46
CA THR A 177 33.77 -13.85 3.07
C THR A 177 33.11 -13.50 4.38
N GLN A 178 33.84 -12.89 5.32
CA GLN A 178 33.28 -12.59 6.65
C GLN A 178 32.00 -11.75 6.66
N ASP A 179 31.74 -10.99 5.58
CA ASP A 179 30.62 -10.04 5.49
C ASP A 179 29.58 -10.40 4.43
N SER A 180 29.60 -11.62 3.87
CA SER A 180 28.62 -12.03 2.87
C SER A 180 27.33 -12.55 3.51
N ALA A 181 26.19 -12.07 3.05
CA ALA A 181 24.87 -12.57 3.38
C ALA A 181 24.32 -13.46 2.27
N SER A 182 23.55 -14.48 2.61
CA SER A 182 22.81 -15.31 1.66
C SER A 182 21.37 -15.47 2.13
N VAL A 183 20.46 -15.75 1.20
CA VAL A 183 19.05 -15.99 1.55
C VAL A 183 18.86 -17.41 2.06
N ARG A 184 18.16 -17.55 3.20
CA ARG A 184 17.89 -18.85 3.85
C ARG A 184 16.70 -19.58 3.23
N ASN A 185 15.70 -18.83 2.74
CA ASN A 185 14.44 -19.35 2.22
C ASN A 185 14.24 -18.91 0.75
N PRO A 186 14.96 -19.57 -0.19
CA PRO A 186 14.96 -19.18 -1.60
C PRO A 186 13.57 -19.28 -2.25
N GLU A 187 12.68 -20.14 -1.76
CA GLU A 187 11.30 -20.26 -2.26
C GLU A 187 10.52 -18.95 -2.08
N VAL A 188 10.70 -18.26 -0.97
CA VAL A 188 10.07 -16.95 -0.73
C VAL A 188 10.67 -15.88 -1.64
N LEU A 189 11.99 -15.90 -1.83
CA LEU A 189 12.67 -14.98 -2.75
C LEU A 189 12.18 -15.17 -4.19
N HIS A 190 12.05 -16.41 -4.66
CA HIS A 190 11.56 -16.74 -5.99
C HIS A 190 10.12 -16.27 -6.18
N LEU A 191 9.25 -16.44 -5.17
CA LEU A 191 7.89 -15.94 -5.20
C LEU A 191 7.87 -14.41 -5.36
N VAL A 192 8.66 -13.68 -4.58
CA VAL A 192 8.78 -12.22 -4.67
C VAL A 192 9.30 -11.80 -6.04
N ALA A 193 10.34 -12.45 -6.55
CA ALA A 193 10.91 -12.17 -7.87
C ALA A 193 9.86 -12.38 -8.99
N ASN A 194 9.08 -13.47 -8.91
CA ASN A 194 7.98 -13.74 -9.84
C ASN A 194 6.92 -12.63 -9.80
N PHE A 195 6.50 -12.20 -8.61
CA PHE A 195 5.52 -11.12 -8.46
C PHE A 195 6.02 -9.77 -8.99
N LEU A 196 7.31 -9.50 -8.86
CA LEU A 196 7.93 -8.27 -9.35
C LEU A 196 8.33 -8.35 -10.83
N GLY A 197 8.27 -9.54 -11.44
CA GLY A 197 8.70 -9.77 -12.82
C GLY A 197 10.22 -9.59 -13.02
N THR A 198 11.02 -9.94 -12.01
CA THR A 198 12.48 -9.83 -12.02
C THR A 198 13.15 -11.20 -11.91
N ASP A 199 14.43 -11.27 -12.28
CA ASP A 199 15.22 -12.48 -12.07
C ASP A 199 15.52 -12.69 -10.58
N PRO A 200 15.29 -13.91 -10.03
CA PRO A 200 15.54 -14.20 -8.62
C PRO A 200 16.98 -13.95 -8.18
N LYS A 201 17.96 -14.27 -9.04
CA LYS A 201 19.38 -14.06 -8.75
C LYS A 201 19.72 -12.56 -8.67
N ALA A 202 19.22 -11.77 -9.61
CA ALA A 202 19.39 -10.33 -9.58
C ALA A 202 18.73 -9.70 -8.35
N LEU A 203 17.58 -10.22 -7.91
CA LEU A 203 16.93 -9.79 -6.68
C LEU A 203 17.79 -10.14 -5.45
N GLU A 204 18.31 -11.38 -5.36
CA GLU A 204 19.18 -11.80 -4.27
C GLU A 204 20.45 -10.91 -4.20
N GLU A 205 21.11 -10.68 -5.31
CA GLU A 205 22.28 -9.80 -5.39
C GLU A 205 21.94 -8.38 -4.89
N SER A 206 20.80 -7.82 -5.28
CA SER A 206 20.36 -6.50 -4.82
C SER A 206 20.09 -6.42 -3.31
N LEU A 207 19.70 -7.53 -2.69
CA LEU A 207 19.40 -7.61 -1.26
C LEU A 207 20.65 -7.93 -0.42
N THR A 208 21.66 -8.60 -0.98
CA THR A 208 22.83 -9.10 -0.25
C THR A 208 24.08 -8.30 -0.49
N TYR A 209 24.16 -7.55 -1.59
CA TYR A 209 25.32 -6.73 -1.93
C TYR A 209 24.94 -5.25 -2.06
N LYS A 210 25.86 -4.40 -1.68
CA LYS A 210 25.79 -2.95 -1.90
C LYS A 210 27.00 -2.50 -2.70
N THR A 211 26.77 -2.08 -3.94
CA THR A 211 27.79 -1.47 -4.78
C THR A 211 27.95 0.01 -4.43
N LYS A 212 29.18 0.46 -4.21
CA LYS A 212 29.50 1.86 -3.98
C LYS A 212 30.55 2.31 -5.00
N MET A 213 30.19 3.27 -5.84
CA MET A 213 31.13 3.90 -6.76
C MET A 213 32.02 4.89 -6.00
N ILE A 214 33.32 4.72 -6.07
CA ILE A 214 34.34 5.61 -5.48
C ILE A 214 35.23 6.10 -6.60
N LYS A 215 35.24 7.42 -6.85
CA LYS A 215 36.09 8.06 -7.90
C LYS A 215 35.95 7.41 -9.29
N ASN A 216 34.75 7.14 -9.75
CA ASN A 216 34.41 6.47 -11.02
C ASN A 216 34.89 5.00 -11.14
N GLU A 217 35.25 4.35 -10.04
CA GLU A 217 35.52 2.92 -9.95
C GLU A 217 34.39 2.23 -9.16
N VAL A 218 34.04 1.02 -9.59
CA VAL A 218 32.98 0.20 -8.96
C VAL A 218 33.54 -0.68 -7.87
#